data_5594e65c50cb9346c4e8e1ce80e413fc
#
_entry.id   5594e65c50cb9346c4e8e1ce80e413fc
#
_cell.length_a   1.000
_cell.length_b   1.000
_cell.length_c   1.000
_cell.angle_alpha   90.00
_cell.angle_beta   90.00
_cell.angle_gamma   90.00
#
_symmetry.space_group_name_H-M   'P 1'
#
loop_
_entity.id
_entity.type
_entity.pdbx_description
1 polymer ?
#
loop_
_entity_poly.entity_id
_entity_poly.type
_entity_poly.pdbx_seq_one_letter_code
_entity_poly.pdbx_strand_id
1 'polypeptide(L)'
;MCGIAGYLGKKRFDTKEIKKVLDTMYRRGPDSNGFKEITYRKKFLSLFFSRLNIIDDNNRANQPFVYKDKYLIFNGEIYNHLELKSQLKNKGYNFKTQSDTEVLIKALDYWGEYGIKKLEGMWTFFFYDNTKKKGILSRDRFGEKPLFYYHKNDEFVFSSEIKTISKILN
;
A
#
# COMPACT_ATOMS: atom_id res chain seq x y z
N MET A 1 2.30 -12.70 -6.56
CA MET A 1 1.91 -11.89 -5.37
C MET A 1 2.67 -10.58 -5.41
N CYS A 2 1.99 -9.46 -5.18
CA CYS A 2 2.64 -8.15 -5.18
C CYS A 2 3.69 -7.99 -4.07
N GLY A 3 4.58 -7.02 -4.23
CA GLY A 3 5.52 -6.57 -3.22
C GLY A 3 5.20 -5.15 -2.78
N ILE A 4 5.18 -4.90 -1.47
CA ILE A 4 5.04 -3.57 -0.91
C ILE A 4 6.22 -3.24 0.00
N ALA A 5 6.65 -1.99 0.00
CA ALA A 5 7.58 -1.46 0.99
C ALA A 5 7.34 0.03 1.24
N GLY A 6 7.71 0.49 2.42
CA GLY A 6 7.64 1.88 2.79
C GLY A 6 8.75 2.29 3.73
N TYR A 7 9.12 3.56 3.64
CA TYR A 7 10.09 4.22 4.51
C TYR A 7 9.51 5.53 5.01
N LEU A 8 9.62 5.78 6.29
CA LEU A 8 9.37 7.09 6.90
C LEU A 8 10.62 7.52 7.66
N GLY A 9 11.26 8.60 7.22
CA GLY A 9 12.48 9.11 7.83
C GLY A 9 13.04 10.34 7.12
N LYS A 10 14.31 10.65 7.35
CA LYS A 10 14.96 11.82 6.78
C LYS A 10 15.61 11.58 5.41
N LYS A 11 15.82 10.30 5.02
CA LYS A 11 16.44 9.92 3.75
C LYS A 11 15.45 10.18 2.59
N ARG A 12 15.98 10.72 1.50
CA ARG A 12 15.36 10.74 0.18
C ARG A 12 16.07 9.73 -0.71
N PHE A 13 15.31 9.14 -1.62
CA PHE A 13 15.83 8.13 -2.54
C PHE A 13 16.02 8.75 -3.92
N ASP A 14 17.21 8.61 -4.49
CA ASP A 14 17.45 8.91 -5.89
C ASP A 14 16.90 7.81 -6.80
N THR A 15 16.89 8.06 -8.11
CA THR A 15 16.34 7.12 -9.11
C THR A 15 17.06 5.75 -9.09
N LYS A 16 18.37 5.73 -8.81
CA LYS A 16 19.17 4.49 -8.76
C LYS A 16 18.82 3.68 -7.51
N GLU A 17 18.67 4.36 -6.37
CA GLU A 17 18.27 3.74 -5.11
C GLU A 17 16.84 3.18 -5.19
N ILE A 18 15.89 3.96 -5.75
CA ILE A 18 14.52 3.51 -5.98
C ILE A 18 14.52 2.21 -6.81
N LYS A 19 15.26 2.18 -7.93
CA LYS A 19 15.38 0.97 -8.75
C LYS A 19 15.93 -0.21 -7.96
N LYS A 20 17.01 -0.01 -7.20
CA LYS A 20 17.61 -1.07 -6.38
C LYS A 20 16.65 -1.63 -5.32
N VAL A 21 15.81 -0.78 -4.73
CA VAL A 21 14.78 -1.22 -3.78
C VAL A 21 13.71 -2.04 -4.51
N LEU A 22 13.19 -1.57 -5.64
CA LEU A 22 12.18 -2.27 -6.44
C LEU A 22 12.70 -3.62 -6.97
N ASP A 23 13.96 -3.69 -7.41
CA ASP A 23 14.60 -4.93 -7.87
C ASP A 23 14.60 -6.03 -6.78
N THR A 24 14.65 -5.67 -5.49
CA THR A 24 14.54 -6.67 -4.42
C THR A 24 13.17 -7.35 -4.37
N MET A 25 12.13 -6.70 -4.88
CA MET A 25 10.75 -7.21 -4.91
C MET A 25 10.33 -7.76 -6.28
N TYR A 26 11.21 -7.74 -7.29
CA TYR A 26 10.88 -8.14 -8.67
C TYR A 26 10.21 -9.52 -8.77
N ARG A 27 10.72 -10.52 -8.01
CA ARG A 27 10.13 -11.88 -8.02
C ARG A 27 8.69 -11.94 -7.48
N ARG A 28 8.26 -10.93 -6.73
CA ARG A 28 6.89 -10.83 -6.23
C ARG A 28 5.95 -10.20 -7.24
N GLY A 29 6.42 -9.22 -7.99
CA GLY A 29 5.60 -8.48 -8.93
C GLY A 29 6.43 -7.98 -10.11
N PRO A 30 6.61 -8.81 -11.16
CA PRO A 30 7.44 -8.46 -12.30
C PRO A 30 6.75 -7.54 -13.32
N ASP A 31 5.41 -7.36 -13.24
CA ASP A 31 4.64 -6.78 -14.33
C ASP A 31 4.71 -5.26 -14.38
N SER A 32 4.75 -4.62 -13.21
CA SER A 32 4.95 -3.17 -13.12
C SER A 32 5.46 -2.73 -11.75
N ASN A 33 6.06 -1.53 -11.73
CA ASN A 33 6.58 -0.92 -10.52
C ASN A 33 5.95 0.45 -10.27
N GLY A 34 5.83 0.82 -9.01
CA GLY A 34 5.36 2.13 -8.58
C GLY A 34 6.19 2.70 -7.44
N PHE A 35 6.36 4.01 -7.47
CA PHE A 35 7.02 4.78 -6.41
C PHE A 35 6.27 6.07 -6.15
N LYS A 36 6.16 6.46 -4.89
CA LYS A 36 5.65 7.76 -4.48
C LYS A 36 6.36 8.25 -3.24
N GLU A 37 6.85 9.49 -3.29
CA GLU A 37 7.37 10.19 -2.13
C GLU A 37 6.38 11.29 -1.71
N ILE A 38 6.15 11.42 -0.40
CA ILE A 38 5.25 12.37 0.22
C ILE A 38 6.02 13.06 1.35
N THR A 39 6.02 14.39 1.37
CA THR A 39 6.63 15.15 2.46
C THR A 39 5.75 15.07 3.72
N TYR A 40 6.34 14.66 4.82
CA TYR A 40 5.73 14.57 6.13
C TYR A 40 6.54 15.37 7.15
N ARG A 41 6.12 16.62 7.42
CA ARG A 41 6.90 17.56 8.24
C ARG A 41 8.32 17.72 7.69
N LYS A 42 9.35 17.37 8.51
CA LYS A 42 10.79 17.37 8.12
C LYS A 42 11.28 15.99 7.66
N LYS A 43 10.36 15.05 7.33
CA LYS A 43 10.64 13.69 6.91
C LYS A 43 10.00 13.40 5.57
N PHE A 44 10.34 12.27 4.99
CA PHE A 44 9.78 11.75 3.74
C PHE A 44 9.12 10.40 4.00
N LEU A 45 7.90 10.26 3.50
CA LEU A 45 7.22 8.98 3.38
C LEU A 45 7.40 8.48 1.95
N SER A 46 8.22 7.46 1.77
CA SER A 46 8.49 6.85 0.46
C SER A 46 7.79 5.51 0.38
N LEU A 47 6.96 5.32 -0.63
CA LEU A 47 6.17 4.12 -0.88
C LEU A 47 6.66 3.44 -2.16
N PHE A 48 6.95 2.14 -2.08
CA PHE A 48 7.44 1.31 -3.18
C PHE A 48 6.46 0.17 -3.43
N PHE A 49 6.19 -0.13 -4.68
CA PHE A 49 5.27 -1.18 -5.09
C PHE A 49 5.78 -1.95 -6.30
N SER A 50 5.71 -3.28 -6.23
CA SER A 50 5.96 -4.18 -7.36
C SER A 50 4.73 -5.03 -7.61
N ARG A 51 4.17 -4.94 -8.82
CA ARG A 51 2.87 -5.50 -9.18
C ARG A 51 2.97 -6.85 -9.86
N LEU A 52 2.12 -7.79 -9.45
CA LEU A 52 1.68 -8.93 -10.22
C LEU A 52 0.22 -8.68 -10.62
N ASN A 53 -0.07 -8.61 -11.91
CA ASN A 53 -1.41 -8.38 -12.44
C ASN A 53 -2.25 -9.66 -12.30
N ILE A 54 -3.33 -9.61 -11.51
CA ILE A 54 -4.22 -10.75 -11.29
C ILE A 54 -5.67 -10.39 -11.67
N ILE A 55 -6.19 -9.26 -11.20
CA ILE A 55 -7.62 -8.93 -11.29
C ILE A 55 -7.92 -7.82 -12.30
N ASP A 56 -7.02 -6.90 -12.56
CA ASP A 56 -7.26 -5.75 -13.45
C ASP A 56 -5.95 -5.39 -14.18
N ASP A 57 -5.87 -5.71 -15.47
CA ASP A 57 -4.70 -5.39 -16.30
C ASP A 57 -4.58 -3.90 -16.62
N ASN A 58 -5.53 -3.08 -16.16
CA ASN A 58 -5.56 -1.69 -16.47
C ASN A 58 -4.55 -0.89 -15.62
N ASN A 59 -3.79 -0.01 -16.25
CA ASN A 59 -2.86 0.91 -15.57
C ASN A 59 -3.53 1.80 -14.51
N ARG A 60 -4.86 1.89 -14.52
CA ARG A 60 -5.65 2.66 -13.53
C ARG A 60 -5.65 2.03 -12.14
N ALA A 61 -5.32 0.73 -12.03
CA ALA A 61 -5.19 0.03 -10.75
C ALA A 61 -3.74 -0.01 -10.22
N ASN A 62 -2.81 0.69 -10.87
CA ASN A 62 -1.42 0.76 -10.43
C ASN A 62 -1.31 1.43 -9.06
N GLN A 63 -0.32 0.96 -8.31
CA GLN A 63 -0.05 1.44 -6.96
C GLN A 63 1.33 2.12 -6.91
N PRO A 64 1.56 3.05 -5.99
CA PRO A 64 0.67 3.50 -4.92
C PRO A 64 -0.63 4.10 -5.45
N PHE A 65 -1.76 3.54 -5.03
CA PHE A 65 -3.08 3.99 -5.46
C PHE A 65 -3.44 5.30 -4.75
N VAL A 66 -3.98 6.25 -5.49
CA VAL A 66 -4.28 7.59 -4.97
C VAL A 66 -5.78 7.88 -5.08
N TYR A 67 -6.38 8.29 -3.97
CA TYR A 67 -7.74 8.78 -3.93
C TYR A 67 -7.81 10.05 -3.06
N LYS A 68 -8.15 11.20 -3.67
CA LYS A 68 -8.02 12.51 -3.02
C LYS A 68 -6.58 12.66 -2.48
N ASP A 69 -6.42 13.04 -1.20
CA ASP A 69 -5.14 13.14 -0.50
C ASP A 69 -4.77 11.86 0.28
N LYS A 70 -5.18 10.70 -0.21
CA LYS A 70 -4.92 9.40 0.41
C LYS A 70 -4.13 8.51 -0.52
N TYR A 71 -3.25 7.72 0.06
CA TYR A 71 -2.32 6.84 -0.63
C TYR A 71 -2.42 5.44 -0.06
N LEU A 72 -2.42 4.45 -0.93
CA LEU A 72 -2.51 3.04 -0.55
C LEU A 72 -1.50 2.21 -1.34
N ILE A 73 -0.74 1.37 -0.65
CA ILE A 73 -0.06 0.21 -1.23
C ILE A 73 -0.61 -1.04 -0.55
N PHE A 74 -0.92 -2.04 -1.35
CA PHE A 74 -1.66 -3.23 -0.94
C PHE A 74 -1.16 -4.48 -1.66
N ASN A 75 -0.90 -5.52 -0.90
CA ASN A 75 -0.61 -6.87 -1.39
C ASN A 75 -1.61 -7.83 -0.74
N GLY A 76 -2.56 -8.32 -1.50
CA GLY A 76 -3.61 -9.19 -0.99
C GLY A 76 -4.78 -9.32 -1.93
N GLU A 77 -5.87 -9.79 -1.37
CA GLU A 77 -7.17 -9.91 -2.03
C GLU A 77 -8.28 -9.73 -0.99
N ILE A 78 -9.22 -8.82 -1.26
CA ILE A 78 -10.39 -8.58 -0.42
C ILE A 78 -11.57 -9.33 -1.03
N TYR A 79 -11.92 -10.47 -0.46
CA TYR A 79 -12.90 -11.40 -1.02
C TYR A 79 -14.30 -10.79 -1.09
N ASN A 80 -14.70 -10.02 -0.09
CA ASN A 80 -16.00 -9.35 -0.04
C ASN A 80 -16.00 -7.94 -0.67
N HIS A 81 -15.05 -7.64 -1.57
CA HIS A 81 -14.91 -6.29 -2.16
C HIS A 81 -16.15 -5.84 -2.93
N LEU A 82 -16.91 -6.75 -3.57
CA LEU A 82 -18.13 -6.41 -4.30
C LEU A 82 -19.26 -5.96 -3.35
N GLU A 83 -19.38 -6.61 -2.21
CA GLU A 83 -20.34 -6.22 -1.16
C GLU A 83 -19.97 -4.84 -0.59
N LEU A 84 -18.70 -4.65 -0.21
CA LEU A 84 -18.23 -3.36 0.29
C LEU A 84 -18.39 -2.24 -0.74
N LYS A 85 -18.15 -2.54 -2.03
CA LYS A 85 -18.39 -1.62 -3.15
C LYS A 85 -19.85 -1.20 -3.24
N SER A 86 -20.78 -2.14 -3.08
CA SER A 86 -22.22 -1.85 -3.06
C SER A 86 -22.60 -0.94 -1.90
N GLN A 87 -22.14 -1.24 -0.68
CA GLN A 87 -22.35 -0.41 0.50
C GLN A 87 -21.82 1.02 0.30
N LEU A 88 -20.63 1.16 -0.26
CA LEU A 88 -19.99 2.47 -0.52
C LEU A 88 -20.72 3.26 -1.63
N LYS A 89 -21.25 2.59 -2.67
CA LYS A 89 -22.09 3.25 -3.69
C LYS A 89 -23.33 3.88 -3.05
N ASN A 90 -23.98 3.19 -2.11
CA ASN A 90 -25.12 3.72 -1.36
C ASN A 90 -24.76 4.91 -0.45
N LYS A 91 -23.45 5.16 -0.23
CA LYS A 91 -22.92 6.34 0.47
C LYS A 91 -22.38 7.41 -0.49
N GLY A 92 -22.66 7.29 -1.79
CA GLY A 92 -22.29 8.29 -2.80
C GLY A 92 -20.88 8.11 -3.40
N TYR A 93 -20.22 6.99 -3.15
CA TYR A 93 -18.91 6.71 -3.76
C TYR A 93 -19.04 6.18 -5.19
N ASN A 94 -18.34 6.81 -6.13
CA ASN A 94 -18.20 6.33 -7.51
C ASN A 94 -16.90 5.56 -7.66
N PHE A 95 -16.84 4.57 -8.56
CA PHE A 95 -15.68 3.70 -8.80
C PHE A 95 -15.26 3.79 -10.27
N LYS A 96 -13.95 3.83 -10.49
CA LYS A 96 -13.33 3.93 -11.82
C LYS A 96 -12.71 2.61 -12.28
N THR A 97 -12.48 1.68 -11.35
CA THR A 97 -11.87 0.38 -11.60
C THR A 97 -12.74 -0.76 -11.08
N GLN A 98 -12.37 -1.98 -11.43
CA GLN A 98 -12.95 -3.19 -10.83
C GLN A 98 -12.07 -3.75 -9.69
N SER A 99 -10.96 -3.06 -9.37
CA SER A 99 -9.99 -3.50 -8.39
C SER A 99 -10.53 -3.40 -6.96
N ASP A 100 -10.24 -4.40 -6.15
CA ASP A 100 -10.42 -4.40 -4.71
C ASP A 100 -9.58 -3.33 -4.01
N THR A 101 -8.44 -2.93 -4.60
CA THR A 101 -7.59 -1.82 -4.14
C THR A 101 -8.37 -0.50 -4.06
N GLU A 102 -9.19 -0.18 -5.08
CA GLU A 102 -10.02 1.03 -5.07
C GLU A 102 -11.12 0.93 -4.01
N VAL A 103 -11.66 -0.26 -3.81
CA VAL A 103 -12.67 -0.49 -2.76
C VAL A 103 -12.04 -0.31 -1.38
N LEU A 104 -10.85 -0.86 -1.15
CA LEU A 104 -10.14 -0.77 0.11
C LEU A 104 -9.83 0.68 0.50
N ILE A 105 -9.26 1.49 -0.42
CA ILE A 105 -8.93 2.88 -0.08
C ILE A 105 -10.19 3.70 0.25
N LYS A 106 -11.30 3.44 -0.44
CA LYS A 106 -12.59 4.11 -0.19
C LYS A 106 -13.27 3.61 1.08
N ALA A 107 -13.11 2.33 1.42
CA ALA A 107 -13.55 1.78 2.70
C ALA A 107 -12.83 2.46 3.87
N LEU A 108 -11.52 2.63 3.76
CA LEU A 108 -10.71 3.32 4.76
C LEU A 108 -10.99 4.84 4.80
N ASP A 109 -11.31 5.47 3.65
CA ASP A 109 -11.75 6.87 3.61
C ASP A 109 -13.07 7.08 4.37
N TYR A 110 -14.05 6.20 4.18
CA TYR A 110 -15.37 6.33 4.76
C TYR A 110 -15.44 5.85 6.21
N TRP A 111 -14.97 4.61 6.49
CA TRP A 111 -15.10 3.99 7.82
C TRP A 111 -13.85 4.16 8.69
N GLY A 112 -12.74 4.69 8.17
CA GLY A 112 -11.48 4.77 8.88
C GLY A 112 -10.98 3.38 9.29
N GLU A 113 -10.41 3.25 10.49
CA GLU A 113 -9.92 1.97 11.03
C GLU A 113 -11.00 0.91 11.21
N TYR A 114 -12.26 1.34 11.45
CA TYR A 114 -13.38 0.41 11.53
C TYR A 114 -13.59 -0.35 10.22
N GLY A 115 -13.22 0.25 9.08
CA GLY A 115 -13.26 -0.41 7.78
C GLY A 115 -12.46 -1.70 7.73
N ILE A 116 -11.37 -1.81 8.50
CA ILE A 116 -10.54 -3.03 8.57
C ILE A 116 -11.33 -4.22 9.12
N LYS A 117 -12.22 -3.98 10.08
CA LYS A 117 -13.05 -5.03 10.67
C LYS A 117 -14.08 -5.61 9.69
N LYS A 118 -14.39 -4.87 8.63
CA LYS A 118 -15.33 -5.29 7.57
C LYS A 118 -14.68 -6.11 6.46
N LEU A 119 -13.34 -6.16 6.42
CA LEU A 119 -12.62 -6.88 5.38
C LEU A 119 -12.66 -8.38 5.62
N GLU A 120 -12.91 -9.13 4.55
CA GLU A 120 -12.73 -10.58 4.47
C GLU A 120 -11.69 -10.85 3.39
N GLY A 121 -10.70 -11.70 3.70
CA GLY A 121 -9.63 -12.01 2.76
C GLY A 121 -8.25 -12.02 3.40
N MET A 122 -7.24 -11.90 2.58
CA MET A 122 -5.83 -11.92 2.94
C MET A 122 -5.16 -10.63 2.50
N TRP A 123 -4.44 -9.96 3.39
CA TRP A 123 -3.85 -8.67 3.06
C TRP A 123 -2.62 -8.30 3.87
N THR A 124 -1.81 -7.48 3.24
CA THR A 124 -0.90 -6.52 3.87
C THR A 124 -1.06 -5.21 3.14
N PHE A 125 -1.32 -4.13 3.84
CA PHE A 125 -1.41 -2.80 3.24
C PHE A 125 -0.82 -1.72 4.13
N PHE A 126 -0.42 -0.64 3.49
CA PHE A 126 -0.18 0.64 4.14
C PHE A 126 -1.08 1.70 3.50
N PHE A 127 -1.89 2.33 4.33
CA PHE A 127 -2.76 3.44 3.98
C PHE A 127 -2.26 4.71 4.66
N TYR A 128 -2.19 5.81 3.91
CA TYR A 128 -1.80 7.11 4.45
C TYR A 128 -2.83 8.18 4.08
N ASP A 129 -3.40 8.83 5.11
CA ASP A 129 -4.26 10.01 4.98
C ASP A 129 -3.40 11.26 5.16
N ASN A 130 -3.10 11.94 4.06
CA ASN A 130 -2.25 13.13 4.09
C ASN A 130 -2.94 14.34 4.74
N THR A 131 -4.27 14.39 4.74
CA THR A 131 -5.03 15.43 5.44
C THR A 131 -4.92 15.27 6.95
N LYS A 132 -5.11 14.05 7.45
CA LYS A 132 -5.01 13.72 8.88
C LYS A 132 -3.58 13.47 9.35
N LYS A 133 -2.61 13.41 8.43
CA LYS A 133 -1.21 13.04 8.71
C LYS A 133 -1.09 11.72 9.48
N LYS A 134 -1.93 10.75 9.11
CA LYS A 134 -2.03 9.45 9.78
C LYS A 134 -1.78 8.30 8.81
N GLY A 135 -0.90 7.38 9.20
CA GLY A 135 -0.65 6.11 8.51
C GLY A 135 -1.27 4.94 9.24
N ILE A 136 -1.76 3.96 8.50
CA ILE A 136 -2.24 2.67 9.01
C ILE A 136 -1.48 1.57 8.27
N LEU A 137 -0.71 0.77 9.01
CA LEU A 137 -0.09 -0.45 8.53
C LEU A 137 -0.91 -1.64 9.06
N SER A 138 -1.39 -2.49 8.19
CA SER A 138 -2.27 -3.61 8.56
C SER A 138 -1.86 -4.90 7.88
N ARG A 139 -2.05 -6.00 8.60
CA ARG A 139 -1.90 -7.37 8.11
C ARG A 139 -3.15 -8.16 8.45
N ASP A 140 -3.51 -9.13 7.61
CA ASP A 140 -4.66 -9.99 7.83
C ASP A 140 -4.56 -10.80 9.14
N ARG A 141 -5.72 -11.33 9.59
CA ARG A 141 -5.85 -12.00 10.90
C ARG A 141 -4.97 -13.23 11.07
N PHE A 142 -4.70 -13.93 9.97
CA PHE A 142 -3.93 -15.20 9.99
C PHE A 142 -2.48 -15.00 9.55
N GLY A 143 -2.11 -13.77 9.13
CA GLY A 143 -0.78 -13.47 8.67
C GLY A 143 -0.43 -14.14 7.34
N GLU A 144 -1.42 -14.37 6.46
CA GLU A 144 -1.21 -15.02 5.18
C GLU A 144 -0.32 -14.20 4.24
N LYS A 145 -0.43 -12.88 4.29
CA LYS A 145 0.47 -12.00 3.54
C LYS A 145 1.65 -11.58 4.41
N PRO A 146 2.89 -11.69 3.90
CA PRO A 146 4.08 -11.35 4.68
C PRO A 146 4.17 -9.85 4.94
N LEU A 147 4.51 -9.49 6.18
CA LEU A 147 4.82 -8.14 6.62
C LEU A 147 5.93 -8.20 7.65
N PHE A 148 7.02 -7.47 7.36
CA PHE A 148 8.13 -7.23 8.26
C PHE A 148 8.28 -5.73 8.47
N TYR A 149 8.74 -5.31 9.63
CA TYR A 149 9.04 -3.91 9.89
C TYR A 149 10.28 -3.73 10.75
N TYR A 150 10.88 -2.56 10.62
CA TYR A 150 11.99 -2.10 11.43
C TYR A 150 11.66 -0.69 11.93
N HIS A 151 11.90 -0.46 13.22
CA HIS A 151 11.73 0.85 13.82
C HIS A 151 12.90 1.13 14.76
N LYS A 152 13.63 2.18 14.48
CA LYS A 152 14.70 2.66 15.34
C LYS A 152 14.76 4.18 15.25
N ASN A 153 14.82 4.84 16.41
CA ASN A 153 14.83 6.29 16.49
C ASN A 153 13.65 6.90 15.70
N ASP A 154 14.00 7.73 14.73
CA ASP A 154 13.07 8.49 13.88
C ASP A 154 12.77 7.80 12.54
N GLU A 155 13.24 6.58 12.32
CA GLU A 155 13.08 5.84 11.10
C GLU A 155 12.11 4.66 11.29
N PHE A 156 11.19 4.53 10.37
CA PHE A 156 10.27 3.40 10.29
C PHE A 156 10.29 2.83 8.87
N VAL A 157 10.55 1.54 8.75
CA VAL A 157 10.59 0.81 7.48
C VAL A 157 9.69 -0.41 7.58
N PHE A 158 8.95 -0.69 6.52
CA PHE A 158 8.19 -1.94 6.41
C PHE A 158 8.29 -2.51 4.99
N SER A 159 8.13 -3.83 4.87
CA SER A 159 8.11 -4.48 3.57
C SER A 159 7.52 -5.88 3.64
N SER A 160 7.12 -6.38 2.47
CA SER A 160 6.80 -7.80 2.24
C SER A 160 8.03 -8.71 2.33
N GLU A 161 9.26 -8.16 2.29
CA GLU A 161 10.50 -8.94 2.29
C GLU A 161 11.60 -8.30 3.16
N ILE A 162 12.28 -9.11 3.97
CA ILE A 162 13.37 -8.64 4.86
C ILE A 162 14.52 -8.02 4.07
N LYS A 163 14.91 -8.62 2.93
CA LYS A 163 15.99 -8.10 2.07
C LYS A 163 15.71 -6.68 1.57
N THR A 164 14.42 -6.33 1.37
CA THR A 164 14.01 -4.98 0.97
C THR A 164 14.22 -3.98 2.10
N ILE A 165 13.91 -4.36 3.35
CA ILE A 165 14.20 -3.54 4.52
C ILE A 165 15.69 -3.26 4.62
N SER A 166 16.54 -4.30 4.52
CA SER A 166 18.00 -4.14 4.53
C SER A 166 18.48 -3.22 3.41
N LYS A 167 17.86 -3.30 2.22
CA LYS A 167 18.22 -2.45 1.08
C LYS A 167 17.82 -0.98 1.26
N ILE A 168 16.71 -0.71 1.93
CA ILE A 168 16.24 0.66 2.22
C ILE A 168 17.15 1.33 3.26
N LEU A 169 17.63 0.57 4.25
CA LEU A 169 18.44 1.07 5.36
C LEU A 169 19.91 1.33 4.97
N ASN A 170 20.42 0.63 3.95
CA ASN A 170 21.79 0.78 3.39
C ASN A 170 21.80 1.70 2.17
#